data_fecfb9f32dbc27d699c5284090216172
#
_entry.id   fecfb9f32dbc27d699c5284090216172
#
_cell.length_a   1.000
_cell.length_b   1.000
_cell.length_c   1.000
_cell.angle_alpha   90.00
_cell.angle_beta   90.00
_cell.angle_gamma   90.00
#
_symmetry.space_group_name_H-M   'P 1'
#
loop_
_entity.id
_entity.type
_entity.pdbx_description
1 polymer ?
#
loop_
_entity_poly.entity_id
_entity_poly.type
_entity_poly.pdbx_seq_one_letter_code
_entity_poly.pdbx_strand_id
1 'polypeptide(L)'
;MGLLVTLIGDMVGSRDLPDRAGVQRRLAAVLDEVTGLLDPAQRLETTVGDEFQGAFDDVGTATLAALMVRLALLPEVDVRCGLGEGEVVVHDPTSTPLLQDGPGWWAARAALEELARPRRSAARTWFEGPDPGAAARVNAFLLARDALVDRLGERGLRLLAASLRGSTQADIAAAEGISRSAVSQQFSRGVGAVRDAQALLSPPRGDGEDDT
;
A
#
# COMPACT_ATOMS: atom_id res chain seq x y z
N MET A 1 -15.68 -19.57 4.44
CA MET A 1 -15.16 -18.20 4.32
C MET A 1 -13.63 -18.32 4.40
N GLY A 2 -12.90 -17.69 3.48
CA GLY A 2 -11.43 -17.69 3.50
C GLY A 2 -10.89 -16.61 4.44
N LEU A 3 -9.62 -16.73 4.81
CA LEU A 3 -8.89 -15.64 5.44
C LEU A 3 -8.66 -14.55 4.41
N LEU A 4 -8.84 -13.29 4.80
CA LEU A 4 -8.47 -12.12 4.00
C LEU A 4 -7.38 -11.33 4.74
N VAL A 5 -6.65 -10.52 3.99
CA VAL A 5 -5.75 -9.51 4.54
C VAL A 5 -6.45 -8.16 4.41
N THR A 6 -6.95 -7.66 5.54
CA THR A 6 -7.60 -6.35 5.62
C THR A 6 -6.57 -5.25 5.75
N LEU A 7 -6.89 -4.08 5.24
CA LEU A 7 -6.09 -2.87 5.31
C LEU A 7 -6.92 -1.76 5.93
N ILE A 8 -6.37 -1.11 6.95
CA ILE A 8 -6.86 0.18 7.47
C ILE A 8 -5.71 1.17 7.36
N GLY A 9 -5.95 2.31 6.71
CA GLY A 9 -4.96 3.35 6.57
C GLY A 9 -5.45 4.69 7.10
N ASP A 10 -4.53 5.55 7.53
CA ASP A 10 -4.79 6.93 7.91
C ASP A 10 -3.76 7.89 7.31
N MET A 11 -4.13 9.17 7.18
CA MET A 11 -3.23 10.23 6.75
C MET A 11 -2.48 10.84 7.94
N VAL A 12 -1.15 10.89 7.85
CA VAL A 12 -0.30 11.47 8.89
C VAL A 12 -0.45 13.00 8.89
N GLY A 13 -0.81 13.57 10.04
CA GLY A 13 -0.93 15.03 10.20
C GLY A 13 -2.09 15.66 9.42
N SER A 14 -3.12 14.91 9.09
CA SER A 14 -4.26 15.35 8.27
C SER A 14 -4.97 16.61 8.78
N ARG A 15 -4.89 16.88 10.10
CA ARG A 15 -5.54 18.04 10.73
C ARG A 15 -4.86 19.36 10.40
N ASP A 16 -3.57 19.33 10.06
CA ASP A 16 -2.73 20.49 9.81
C ASP A 16 -2.61 20.82 8.31
N LEU A 17 -3.28 20.06 7.43
CA LEU A 17 -3.23 20.24 5.99
C LEU A 17 -3.99 21.52 5.55
N PRO A 18 -3.35 22.40 4.75
CA PRO A 18 -3.96 23.66 4.31
C PRO A 18 -5.16 23.45 3.36
N ASP A 19 -5.14 22.43 2.48
CA ASP A 19 -6.27 22.04 1.60
C ASP A 19 -6.72 20.61 1.90
N ARG A 20 -7.33 20.44 3.05
CA ARG A 20 -7.84 19.12 3.45
C ARG A 20 -8.84 18.53 2.46
N ALA A 21 -9.71 19.36 1.86
CA ALA A 21 -10.69 18.90 0.90
C ALA A 21 -10.06 18.44 -0.43
N GLY A 22 -9.01 19.11 -0.90
CA GLY A 22 -8.23 18.70 -2.07
C GLY A 22 -7.53 17.36 -1.83
N VAL A 23 -6.88 17.21 -0.68
CA VAL A 23 -6.20 15.95 -0.31
C VAL A 23 -7.21 14.80 -0.19
N GLN A 24 -8.39 15.02 0.37
CA GLN A 24 -9.46 14.00 0.45
C GLN A 24 -9.91 13.54 -0.95
N ARG A 25 -10.14 14.48 -1.89
CA ARG A 25 -10.48 14.13 -3.29
C ARG A 25 -9.36 13.35 -3.95
N ARG A 26 -8.10 13.74 -3.72
CA ARG A 26 -6.94 13.02 -4.24
C ARG A 26 -6.84 11.61 -3.65
N LEU A 27 -7.04 11.45 -2.34
CA LEU A 27 -7.07 10.14 -1.70
C LEU A 27 -8.13 9.24 -2.38
N ALA A 28 -9.37 9.71 -2.52
CA ALA A 28 -10.43 8.93 -3.16
C ALA A 28 -10.05 8.49 -4.59
N ALA A 29 -9.49 9.39 -5.41
CA ALA A 29 -9.03 9.06 -6.76
C ALA A 29 -7.88 8.03 -6.78
N VAL A 30 -6.94 8.12 -5.83
CA VAL A 30 -5.85 7.16 -5.67
C VAL A 30 -6.38 5.79 -5.25
N LEU A 31 -7.33 5.74 -4.32
CA LEU A 31 -7.95 4.48 -3.89
C LEU A 31 -8.70 3.78 -5.04
N ASP A 32 -9.42 4.54 -5.87
CA ASP A 32 -10.07 4.03 -7.07
C ASP A 32 -9.06 3.49 -8.09
N GLU A 33 -7.96 4.23 -8.33
CA GLU A 33 -6.87 3.79 -9.23
C GLU A 33 -6.24 2.48 -8.75
N VAL A 34 -5.85 2.40 -7.46
CA VAL A 34 -5.21 1.22 -6.89
C VAL A 34 -6.17 0.02 -6.88
N THR A 35 -7.45 0.24 -6.59
CA THR A 35 -8.50 -0.79 -6.71
C THR A 35 -8.56 -1.34 -8.14
N GLY A 36 -8.59 -0.49 -9.14
CA GLY A 36 -8.64 -0.93 -10.55
C GLY A 36 -7.38 -1.67 -11.03
N LEU A 37 -6.22 -1.40 -10.41
CA LEU A 37 -4.95 -2.05 -10.77
C LEU A 37 -4.75 -3.39 -10.09
N LEU A 38 -5.27 -3.58 -8.87
CA LEU A 38 -4.96 -4.74 -8.03
C LEU A 38 -6.12 -5.71 -7.87
N ASP A 39 -7.34 -5.32 -8.27
CA ASP A 39 -8.57 -6.11 -8.17
C ASP A 39 -8.73 -6.79 -6.79
N PRO A 40 -8.81 -6.02 -5.69
CA PRO A 40 -8.86 -6.56 -4.33
C PRO A 40 -10.18 -7.28 -4.04
N ALA A 41 -10.18 -8.22 -3.08
CA ALA A 41 -11.38 -8.89 -2.58
C ALA A 41 -12.46 -7.91 -2.09
N GLN A 42 -12.05 -6.79 -1.52
CA GLN A 42 -12.90 -5.64 -1.23
C GLN A 42 -12.16 -4.37 -1.65
N ARG A 43 -12.86 -3.53 -2.43
CA ARG A 43 -12.30 -2.29 -2.94
C ARG A 43 -11.74 -1.40 -1.84
N LEU A 44 -10.73 -0.61 -2.17
CA LEU A 44 -10.27 0.45 -1.31
C LEU A 44 -11.27 1.61 -1.31
N GLU A 45 -11.69 2.05 -0.15
CA GLU A 45 -12.64 3.15 0.01
C GLU A 45 -12.35 3.99 1.25
N THR A 46 -12.71 5.27 1.20
CA THR A 46 -12.66 6.14 2.39
C THR A 46 -13.77 5.77 3.36
N THR A 47 -13.47 5.85 4.66
CA THR A 47 -14.44 5.63 5.74
C THR A 47 -14.77 6.94 6.45
N VAL A 48 -14.37 7.11 7.69
CA VAL A 48 -14.65 8.32 8.47
C VAL A 48 -13.39 9.19 8.59
N GLY A 49 -13.52 10.45 8.25
CA GLY A 49 -12.43 11.42 8.40
C GLY A 49 -11.33 11.22 7.36
N ASP A 50 -10.16 10.82 7.78
CA ASP A 50 -8.94 10.61 7.00
C ASP A 50 -8.54 9.13 6.90
N GLU A 51 -9.44 8.24 7.34
CA GLU A 51 -9.24 6.81 7.26
C GLU A 51 -9.77 6.22 5.93
N PHE A 52 -9.13 5.16 5.50
CA PHE A 52 -9.56 4.32 4.37
C PHE A 52 -9.33 2.84 4.68
N GLN A 53 -10.06 1.98 3.99
CA GLN A 53 -10.01 0.53 4.20
C GLN A 53 -10.14 -0.25 2.89
N GLY A 54 -9.78 -1.52 2.92
CA GLY A 54 -9.97 -2.50 1.86
C GLY A 54 -9.55 -3.89 2.31
N ALA A 55 -9.77 -4.92 1.50
CA ALA A 55 -9.34 -6.28 1.81
C ALA A 55 -8.81 -7.00 0.57
N PHE A 56 -7.85 -7.88 0.76
CA PHE A 56 -7.06 -8.56 -0.27
C PHE A 56 -6.98 -10.05 0.04
N ASP A 57 -6.73 -10.86 -0.98
CA ASP A 57 -6.59 -12.31 -0.83
C ASP A 57 -5.25 -12.73 -0.24
N ASP A 58 -4.23 -11.86 -0.31
CA ASP A 58 -2.87 -12.15 0.19
C ASP A 58 -2.14 -10.91 0.73
N VAL A 59 -1.13 -11.17 1.55
CA VAL A 59 -0.31 -10.13 2.20
C VAL A 59 0.55 -9.35 1.21
N GLY A 60 1.01 -9.97 0.12
CA GLY A 60 1.84 -9.32 -0.87
C GLY A 60 1.07 -8.24 -1.62
N THR A 61 -0.15 -8.55 -2.08
CA THR A 61 -1.03 -7.58 -2.74
C THR A 61 -1.47 -6.48 -1.78
N ALA A 62 -1.80 -6.80 -0.52
CA ALA A 62 -2.13 -5.81 0.50
C ALA A 62 -0.97 -4.84 0.78
N THR A 63 0.26 -5.35 0.90
CA THR A 63 1.46 -4.52 1.12
C THR A 63 1.81 -3.67 -0.11
N LEU A 64 1.55 -4.17 -1.31
CA LEU A 64 1.70 -3.42 -2.56
C LEU A 64 0.70 -2.27 -2.62
N ALA A 65 -0.58 -2.52 -2.31
CA ALA A 65 -1.62 -1.50 -2.24
C ALA A 65 -1.23 -0.36 -1.27
N ALA A 66 -0.82 -0.70 -0.05
CA ALA A 66 -0.35 0.27 0.94
C ALA A 66 0.80 1.14 0.40
N LEU A 67 1.78 0.53 -0.28
CA LEU A 67 2.90 1.25 -0.90
C LEU A 67 2.44 2.16 -2.04
N MET A 68 1.57 1.68 -2.94
CA MET A 68 1.07 2.46 -4.07
C MET A 68 0.28 3.68 -3.61
N VAL A 69 -0.61 3.52 -2.62
CA VAL A 69 -1.36 4.63 -2.02
C VAL A 69 -0.39 5.66 -1.42
N ARG A 70 0.60 5.22 -0.64
CA ARG A 70 1.62 6.11 -0.04
C ARG A 70 2.36 6.90 -1.10
N LEU A 71 2.90 6.24 -2.12
CA LEU A 71 3.70 6.88 -3.19
C LEU A 71 2.88 7.88 -4.00
N ALA A 72 1.59 7.62 -4.21
CA ALA A 72 0.71 8.51 -4.97
C ALA A 72 0.35 9.79 -4.20
N LEU A 73 0.38 9.77 -2.86
CA LEU A 73 0.06 10.91 -2.01
C LEU A 73 1.29 11.73 -1.63
N LEU A 74 2.48 11.13 -1.61
CA LEU A 74 3.73 11.85 -1.37
C LEU A 74 4.05 12.84 -2.50
N PRO A 75 4.74 13.97 -2.20
CA PRO A 75 5.21 14.41 -0.89
C PRO A 75 4.17 15.22 -0.09
N GLU A 76 2.95 15.40 -0.61
CA GLU A 76 1.94 16.30 -0.04
C GLU A 76 1.44 15.82 1.33
N VAL A 77 1.17 14.52 1.44
CA VAL A 77 0.78 13.86 2.70
C VAL A 77 1.33 12.45 2.73
N ASP A 78 1.77 12.00 3.90
CA ASP A 78 2.16 10.62 4.13
C ASP A 78 1.00 9.83 4.74
N VAL A 79 1.00 8.51 4.58
CA VAL A 79 -0.01 7.61 5.12
C VAL A 79 0.61 6.49 5.93
N ARG A 80 -0.14 5.97 6.91
CA ARG A 80 0.17 4.74 7.64
C ARG A 80 -0.89 3.70 7.32
N CYS A 81 -0.48 2.44 7.19
CA CYS A 81 -1.37 1.33 6.89
C CYS A 81 -1.13 0.18 7.87
N GLY A 82 -2.16 -0.17 8.65
CA GLY A 82 -2.22 -1.41 9.40
C GLY A 82 -2.84 -2.51 8.55
N LEU A 83 -2.18 -3.65 8.48
CA LEU A 83 -2.63 -4.84 7.76
C LEU A 83 -2.97 -5.94 8.75
N GLY A 84 -4.09 -6.65 8.56
CA GLY A 84 -4.52 -7.72 9.45
C GLY A 84 -5.03 -8.94 8.71
N GLU A 85 -4.45 -10.11 8.97
CA GLU A 85 -4.95 -11.36 8.41
C GLU A 85 -5.95 -12.02 9.35
N GLY A 86 -7.13 -12.36 8.83
CA GLY A 86 -8.17 -13.02 9.60
C GLY A 86 -9.49 -13.17 8.84
N GLU A 87 -10.45 -13.77 9.52
CA GLU A 87 -11.82 -13.84 9.02
C GLU A 87 -12.47 -12.46 8.97
N VAL A 88 -13.30 -12.24 7.95
CA VAL A 88 -14.12 -11.05 7.77
C VAL A 88 -15.59 -11.45 7.74
N VAL A 89 -16.41 -10.78 8.55
CA VAL A 89 -17.86 -10.98 8.63
C VAL A 89 -18.56 -9.74 8.11
N VAL A 90 -19.25 -9.86 6.99
CA VAL A 90 -20.07 -8.77 6.43
C VAL A 90 -21.48 -8.86 7.03
N HIS A 91 -21.91 -7.81 7.74
CA HIS A 91 -23.23 -7.71 8.38
C HIS A 91 -24.26 -7.10 7.43
N ASP A 92 -23.85 -6.11 6.64
CA ASP A 92 -24.70 -5.49 5.62
C ASP A 92 -23.91 -5.28 4.32
N PRO A 93 -24.15 -6.12 3.29
CA PRO A 93 -23.48 -5.99 2.00
C PRO A 93 -24.03 -4.83 1.14
N THR A 94 -25.06 -4.14 1.57
CA THR A 94 -25.68 -3.03 0.83
C THR A 94 -25.19 -1.66 1.31
N SER A 95 -24.53 -1.59 2.47
CA SER A 95 -23.95 -0.35 2.99
C SER A 95 -22.67 0.06 2.25
N THR A 96 -22.38 1.36 2.23
CA THR A 96 -21.14 1.91 1.68
C THR A 96 -20.59 2.96 2.67
N PRO A 97 -19.43 2.71 3.30
CA PRO A 97 -18.63 1.48 3.28
C PRO A 97 -19.41 0.27 3.85
N LEU A 98 -18.94 -0.95 3.54
CA LEU A 98 -19.55 -2.17 4.05
C LEU A 98 -19.62 -2.17 5.57
N LEU A 99 -20.80 -2.52 6.13
CA LEU A 99 -20.92 -2.78 7.57
C LEU A 99 -20.37 -4.18 7.86
N GLN A 100 -19.20 -4.24 8.46
CA GLN A 100 -18.46 -5.48 8.64
C GLN A 100 -17.60 -5.45 9.89
N ASP A 101 -17.20 -6.64 10.36
CA ASP A 101 -16.37 -6.84 11.52
C ASP A 101 -15.54 -8.14 11.37
N GLY A 102 -14.75 -8.49 12.36
CA GLY A 102 -14.06 -9.77 12.45
C GLY A 102 -12.58 -9.66 12.77
N PRO A 103 -11.94 -10.83 13.03
CA PRO A 103 -10.55 -10.92 13.43
C PRO A 103 -9.57 -10.19 12.50
N GLY A 104 -9.81 -10.23 11.17
CA GLY A 104 -8.98 -9.49 10.20
C GLY A 104 -8.98 -7.99 10.50
N TRP A 105 -10.16 -7.38 10.69
CA TRP A 105 -10.29 -5.96 10.99
C TRP A 105 -9.69 -5.58 12.35
N TRP A 106 -9.83 -6.44 13.36
CA TRP A 106 -9.20 -6.21 14.68
C TRP A 106 -7.68 -6.24 14.59
N ALA A 107 -7.13 -7.19 13.82
CA ALA A 107 -5.70 -7.28 13.58
C ALA A 107 -5.17 -6.05 12.81
N ALA A 108 -5.86 -5.60 11.76
CA ALA A 108 -5.48 -4.39 11.03
C ALA A 108 -5.51 -3.14 11.92
N ARG A 109 -6.52 -3.00 12.79
CA ARG A 109 -6.59 -1.90 13.77
C ARG A 109 -5.44 -1.97 14.76
N ALA A 110 -5.12 -3.14 15.32
CA ALA A 110 -3.99 -3.32 16.22
C ALA A 110 -2.65 -2.98 15.53
N ALA A 111 -2.50 -3.37 14.26
CA ALA A 111 -1.33 -3.02 13.44
C ALA A 111 -1.20 -1.51 13.25
N LEU A 112 -2.30 -0.81 12.97
CA LEU A 112 -2.29 0.66 12.83
C LEU A 112 -1.95 1.36 14.17
N GLU A 113 -2.47 0.85 15.28
CA GLU A 113 -2.14 1.35 16.62
C GLU A 113 -0.66 1.12 16.98
N GLU A 114 -0.06 -0.01 16.55
CA GLU A 114 1.38 -0.25 16.73
C GLU A 114 2.22 0.82 16.01
N LEU A 115 1.81 1.27 14.82
CA LEU A 115 2.48 2.34 14.07
C LEU A 115 2.42 3.72 14.77
N ALA A 116 1.45 3.94 15.64
CA ALA A 116 1.35 5.17 16.42
C ALA A 116 2.36 5.25 17.56
N ARG A 117 3.03 4.13 17.90
CA ARG A 117 4.01 4.09 19.01
C ARG A 117 5.32 4.77 18.62
N PRO A 118 5.97 5.54 19.51
CA PRO A 118 7.21 6.28 19.20
C PRO A 118 8.34 5.40 18.63
N ARG A 119 8.44 4.14 19.08
CA ARG A 119 9.43 3.17 18.59
C ARG A 119 9.23 2.76 17.13
N ARG A 120 8.08 3.10 16.53
CA ARG A 120 7.71 2.80 15.15
C ARG A 120 7.66 4.04 14.24
N SER A 121 8.18 5.16 14.69
CA SER A 121 8.07 6.45 13.99
C SER A 121 8.57 6.43 12.52
N ALA A 122 9.49 5.52 12.18
CA ALA A 122 9.98 5.33 10.82
C ALA A 122 9.19 4.30 10.00
N ALA A 123 8.29 3.52 10.62
CA ALA A 123 7.44 2.56 9.90
C ALA A 123 6.19 3.26 9.37
N ARG A 124 5.74 2.83 8.19
CA ARG A 124 4.50 3.30 7.57
C ARG A 124 3.51 2.18 7.30
N THR A 125 4.00 0.94 7.34
CA THR A 125 3.14 -0.24 7.19
C THR A 125 3.50 -1.25 8.29
N TRP A 126 2.48 -1.88 8.88
CA TRP A 126 2.63 -2.92 9.87
C TRP A 126 1.61 -4.02 9.64
N PHE A 127 1.98 -5.26 9.91
CA PHE A 127 1.15 -6.44 9.69
C PHE A 127 0.97 -7.22 11.00
N GLU A 128 -0.27 -7.65 11.27
CA GLU A 128 -0.63 -8.58 12.33
C GLU A 128 -1.37 -9.78 11.71
N GLY A 129 -1.00 -10.98 12.12
CA GLY A 129 -1.60 -12.22 11.60
C GLY A 129 -1.55 -13.34 12.62
N PRO A 130 -2.22 -14.48 12.35
CA PRO A 130 -2.36 -15.59 13.28
C PRO A 130 -1.05 -16.33 13.57
N ASP A 131 -0.08 -16.28 12.64
CA ASP A 131 1.28 -16.81 12.84
C ASP A 131 2.25 -15.68 13.20
N PRO A 132 2.68 -15.57 14.48
CA PRO A 132 3.64 -14.54 14.91
C PRO A 132 4.98 -14.61 14.18
N GLY A 133 5.41 -15.80 13.76
CA GLY A 133 6.66 -15.99 13.02
C GLY A 133 6.57 -15.45 11.58
N ALA A 134 5.46 -15.70 10.90
CA ALA A 134 5.17 -15.11 9.59
C ALA A 134 5.03 -13.59 9.71
N ALA A 135 4.28 -13.10 10.68
CA ALA A 135 4.11 -11.67 10.93
C ALA A 135 5.45 -10.96 11.19
N ALA A 136 6.34 -11.56 11.99
CA ALA A 136 7.68 -11.01 12.23
C ALA A 136 8.51 -10.90 10.95
N ARG A 137 8.45 -11.89 10.04
CA ARG A 137 9.16 -11.84 8.74
C ARG A 137 8.60 -10.76 7.83
N VAL A 138 7.28 -10.65 7.73
CA VAL A 138 6.62 -9.60 6.94
C VAL A 138 6.98 -8.22 7.50
N ASN A 139 6.93 -8.03 8.81
CA ASN A 139 7.28 -6.75 9.43
C ASN A 139 8.76 -6.39 9.29
N ALA A 140 9.67 -7.36 9.28
CA ALA A 140 11.08 -7.12 8.98
C ALA A 140 11.26 -6.58 7.55
N PHE A 141 10.55 -7.17 6.57
CA PHE A 141 10.52 -6.65 5.19
C PHE A 141 9.94 -5.22 5.16
N LEU A 142 8.78 -4.98 5.78
CA LEU A 142 8.10 -3.69 5.79
C LEU A 142 8.97 -2.57 6.38
N LEU A 143 9.64 -2.84 7.50
CA LEU A 143 10.59 -1.89 8.12
C LEU A 143 11.74 -1.54 7.18
N ALA A 144 12.34 -2.53 6.52
CA ALA A 144 13.43 -2.31 5.57
C ALA A 144 12.95 -1.55 4.32
N ARG A 145 11.79 -1.92 3.78
CA ARG A 145 11.15 -1.28 2.64
C ARG A 145 10.85 0.20 2.92
N ASP A 146 10.16 0.48 4.03
CA ASP A 146 9.77 1.84 4.37
C ASP A 146 11.00 2.73 4.60
N ALA A 147 12.05 2.20 5.25
CA ALA A 147 13.32 2.92 5.42
C ALA A 147 14.05 3.19 4.09
N LEU A 148 13.93 2.30 3.09
CA LEU A 148 14.48 2.54 1.75
C LEU A 148 13.65 3.60 1.01
N VAL A 149 12.32 3.53 1.08
CA VAL A 149 11.42 4.50 0.46
C VAL A 149 11.67 5.91 1.00
N ASP A 150 11.86 6.06 2.32
CA ASP A 150 12.14 7.35 2.96
C ASP A 150 13.48 7.98 2.52
N ARG A 151 14.41 7.18 1.99
CA ARG A 151 15.68 7.65 1.44
C ARG A 151 15.61 8.05 -0.04
N LEU A 152 14.53 7.70 -0.72
CA LEU A 152 14.35 8.09 -2.12
C LEU A 152 13.98 9.58 -2.19
N GLY A 153 14.69 10.33 -3.03
CA GLY A 153 14.26 11.68 -3.36
C GLY A 153 13.00 11.66 -4.25
N GLU A 154 12.35 12.79 -4.42
CA GLU A 154 11.08 12.92 -5.17
C GLU A 154 11.10 12.21 -6.53
N ARG A 155 12.20 12.35 -7.30
CA ARG A 155 12.32 11.62 -8.57
C ARG A 155 12.32 10.11 -8.35
N GLY A 156 13.05 9.60 -7.37
CA GLY A 156 13.08 8.17 -7.04
C GLY A 156 11.69 7.65 -6.70
N LEU A 157 10.92 8.39 -5.91
CA LEU A 157 9.52 8.06 -5.57
C LEU A 157 8.64 7.97 -6.81
N ARG A 158 8.74 8.95 -7.75
CA ARG A 158 7.95 8.90 -9.00
C ARG A 158 8.34 7.71 -9.88
N LEU A 159 9.64 7.43 -10.01
CA LEU A 159 10.12 6.28 -10.78
C LEU A 159 9.64 4.95 -10.17
N LEU A 160 9.68 4.84 -8.84
CA LEU A 160 9.17 3.66 -8.14
C LEU A 160 7.66 3.51 -8.38
N ALA A 161 6.91 4.58 -8.20
CA ALA A 161 5.46 4.57 -8.44
C ALA A 161 5.10 4.14 -9.87
N ALA A 162 5.78 4.67 -10.88
CA ALA A 162 5.57 4.28 -12.28
C ALA A 162 5.92 2.81 -12.53
N SER A 163 7.05 2.33 -11.95
CA SER A 163 7.48 0.94 -12.07
C SER A 163 6.50 -0.05 -11.45
N LEU A 164 5.92 0.28 -10.27
CA LEU A 164 4.91 -0.56 -9.61
C LEU A 164 3.59 -0.62 -10.38
N ARG A 165 3.31 0.40 -11.21
CA ARG A 165 2.19 0.41 -12.18
C ARG A 165 2.47 -0.39 -13.47
N GLY A 166 3.66 -0.99 -13.59
CA GLY A 166 4.04 -1.80 -14.75
C GLY A 166 4.78 -1.04 -15.85
N SER A 167 5.10 0.25 -15.67
CA SER A 167 5.87 1.00 -16.67
C SER A 167 7.30 0.45 -16.81
N THR A 168 7.76 0.30 -18.05
CA THR A 168 9.14 -0.08 -18.33
C THR A 168 10.09 1.09 -18.05
N GLN A 169 11.39 0.80 -17.87
CA GLN A 169 12.40 1.87 -17.72
C GLN A 169 12.46 2.80 -18.95
N ALA A 170 12.07 2.32 -20.13
CA ALA A 170 12.00 3.13 -21.33
C ALA A 170 10.83 4.12 -21.27
N ASP A 171 9.64 3.66 -20.85
CA ASP A 171 8.46 4.51 -20.68
C ASP A 171 8.68 5.56 -19.58
N ILE A 172 9.29 5.15 -18.48
CA ILE A 172 9.67 6.04 -17.36
C ILE A 172 10.64 7.11 -17.84
N ALA A 173 11.66 6.74 -18.64
CA ALA A 173 12.61 7.71 -19.18
C ALA A 173 11.94 8.75 -20.07
N ALA A 174 11.01 8.30 -20.93
CA ALA A 174 10.23 9.16 -21.80
C ALA A 174 9.32 10.11 -21.00
N ALA A 175 8.58 9.58 -20.03
CA ALA A 175 7.65 10.36 -19.19
C ALA A 175 8.35 11.41 -18.31
N GLU A 176 9.52 11.06 -17.73
CA GLU A 176 10.31 11.97 -16.89
C GLU A 176 11.22 12.92 -17.69
N GLY A 177 11.32 12.76 -19.01
CA GLY A 177 12.19 13.57 -19.86
C GLY A 177 13.69 13.39 -19.55
N ILE A 178 14.11 12.18 -19.16
CA ILE A 178 15.49 11.86 -18.80
C ILE A 178 16.04 10.69 -19.61
N SER A 179 17.36 10.50 -19.60
CA SER A 179 17.98 9.38 -20.30
C SER A 179 17.70 8.03 -19.62
N ARG A 180 17.70 6.93 -20.38
CA ARG A 180 17.63 5.56 -19.83
C ARG A 180 18.73 5.27 -18.83
N SER A 181 19.94 5.83 -19.02
CA SER A 181 21.05 5.69 -18.09
C SER A 181 20.76 6.38 -16.74
N ALA A 182 20.09 7.53 -16.76
CA ALA A 182 19.67 8.22 -15.54
C ALA A 182 18.60 7.40 -14.77
N VAL A 183 17.64 6.77 -15.47
CA VAL A 183 16.67 5.84 -14.87
C VAL A 183 17.41 4.65 -14.26
N SER A 184 18.30 3.98 -15.02
CA SER A 184 19.08 2.85 -14.54
C SER A 184 19.88 3.17 -13.27
N GLN A 185 20.48 4.37 -13.18
CA GLN A 185 21.17 4.81 -11.98
C GLN A 185 20.24 4.97 -10.77
N GLN A 186 19.00 5.46 -10.96
CA GLN A 186 18.02 5.54 -9.87
C GLN A 186 17.59 4.13 -9.41
N PHE A 187 17.40 3.22 -10.35
CA PHE A 187 17.08 1.82 -10.02
C PHE A 187 18.19 1.19 -9.20
N SER A 188 19.46 1.39 -9.56
CA SER A 188 20.62 0.88 -8.81
C SER A 188 20.78 1.53 -7.42
N ARG A 189 20.22 2.74 -7.20
CA ARG A 189 20.29 3.48 -5.93
C ARG A 189 19.16 3.17 -4.94
N GLY A 190 18.31 2.20 -5.24
CA GLY A 190 17.28 1.74 -4.31
C GLY A 190 15.90 1.53 -4.91
N VAL A 191 15.54 2.20 -6.00
CA VAL A 191 14.22 2.00 -6.67
C VAL A 191 14.04 0.54 -7.05
N GLY A 192 15.05 -0.09 -7.69
CA GLY A 192 15.02 -1.49 -8.07
C GLY A 192 14.88 -2.43 -6.86
N ALA A 193 15.63 -2.16 -5.79
CA ALA A 193 15.58 -3.00 -4.59
C ALA A 193 14.17 -3.03 -3.95
N VAL A 194 13.51 -1.88 -3.87
CA VAL A 194 12.12 -1.82 -3.33
C VAL A 194 11.16 -2.55 -4.26
N ARG A 195 11.22 -2.31 -5.58
CA ARG A 195 10.37 -2.99 -6.56
C ARG A 195 10.52 -4.51 -6.50
N ASP A 196 11.77 -4.99 -6.53
CA ASP A 196 12.06 -6.42 -6.61
C ASP A 196 11.70 -7.14 -5.30
N ALA A 197 11.99 -6.51 -4.15
CA ALA A 197 11.60 -7.05 -2.85
C ALA A 197 10.06 -7.12 -2.70
N GLN A 198 9.33 -6.11 -3.20
CA GLN A 198 7.86 -6.14 -3.20
C GLN A 198 7.32 -7.23 -4.14
N ALA A 199 7.93 -7.41 -5.31
CA ALA A 199 7.53 -8.47 -6.25
C ALA A 199 7.74 -9.89 -5.68
N LEU A 200 8.76 -10.09 -4.84
CA LEU A 200 8.99 -11.39 -4.19
C LEU A 200 7.95 -11.71 -3.10
N LEU A 201 7.31 -10.70 -2.54
CA LEU A 201 6.27 -10.90 -1.53
C LEU A 201 4.88 -11.08 -2.17
N SER A 202 4.66 -10.51 -3.35
CA SER A 202 3.39 -10.60 -4.07
C SER A 202 3.37 -11.92 -4.88
N PRO A 203 2.24 -12.63 -4.92
CA PRO A 203 2.11 -13.79 -5.80
C PRO A 203 2.32 -13.34 -7.27
N PRO A 204 2.83 -14.23 -8.15
CA PRO A 204 2.88 -13.93 -9.57
C PRO A 204 1.45 -13.64 -10.04
N ARG A 205 1.25 -12.50 -10.70
CA ARG A 205 -0.01 -12.24 -11.42
C ARG A 205 -0.16 -13.37 -12.43
N GLY A 206 -1.24 -14.14 -12.33
CA GLY A 206 -1.54 -15.16 -13.31
C GLY A 206 -1.54 -14.52 -14.70
N ASP A 207 -0.54 -14.83 -15.51
CA ASP A 207 -0.63 -14.63 -16.93
C ASP A 207 -1.89 -15.40 -17.33
N GLY A 208 -2.92 -14.69 -17.83
CA GLY A 208 -4.16 -15.33 -18.27
C GLY A 208 -3.79 -16.56 -19.08
N GLU A 209 -4.33 -17.72 -18.69
CA GLU A 209 -4.25 -18.91 -19.51
C GLU A 209 -4.72 -18.53 -20.91
N ASP A 210 -3.77 -18.36 -21.82
CA ASP A 210 -4.05 -18.41 -23.26
C ASP A 210 -4.58 -19.83 -23.52
N ASP A 211 -5.89 -19.96 -23.49
CA ASP A 211 -6.63 -21.12 -23.99
C ASP A 211 -6.33 -21.26 -25.49
N THR A 212 -5.48 -22.23 -25.78
CA THR A 212 -5.21 -22.73 -27.14
C THR A 212 -6.32 -23.65 -27.59
#